data_8da75d31ee8e9b349007fc467151e36e
#
_entry.id   8da75d31ee8e9b349007fc467151e36e
#
_cell.length_a   1.000
_cell.length_b   1.000
_cell.length_c   1.000
_cell.angle_alpha   90.00
_cell.angle_beta   90.00
_cell.angle_gamma   90.00
#
_symmetry.space_group_name_H-M   'P 1'
#
loop_
_entity.id
_entity.type
_entity.pdbx_description
1 polymer ?
#
loop_
_entity_poly.entity_id
_entity_poly.type
_entity_poly.pdbx_seq_one_letter_code
_entity_poly.pdbx_strand_id
1 'polypeptide(L)'
;MFNLFRNPGVEDISPQQAHELAGKGEILLVDVRTPNEWAKTGLPEDAVAISLQDPQFLQKLEEAAGGDHDRKVAFICASGGRSMQVAQALKQYGWNNTINVAGGMTGSMRQQGWVQLGLPTKPFRG
;
A
#
# COMPACT_ATOMS: atom_id res chain seq x y z
N MET A 1 -8.96 -6.11 26.25
CA MET A 1 -9.43 -4.81 26.33
C MET A 1 -9.49 -4.10 24.99
N PHE A 2 -10.54 -3.42 24.77
CA PHE A 2 -10.80 -2.78 23.55
C PHE A 2 -10.20 -1.38 23.54
N ASN A 3 -9.64 -1.01 22.46
CA ASN A 3 -9.01 0.28 22.33
C ASN A 3 -9.66 1.10 21.21
N LEU A 4 -10.38 2.14 21.61
CA LEU A 4 -11.15 2.97 20.69
C LEU A 4 -10.27 3.80 19.76
N PHE A 5 -9.02 4.01 20.11
CA PHE A 5 -8.13 4.91 19.38
C PHE A 5 -7.20 4.21 18.42
N ARG A 6 -7.31 2.89 18.32
CA ARG A 6 -6.55 2.11 17.36
C ARG A 6 -7.41 1.75 16.19
N ASN A 7 -6.75 1.49 15.07
CA ASN A 7 -7.38 0.96 13.87
C ASN A 7 -7.28 -0.56 13.93
N PRO A 8 -8.30 -1.24 14.53
CA PRO A 8 -8.18 -2.67 14.74
C PRO A 8 -7.99 -3.39 13.42
N GLY A 9 -7.00 -4.23 13.38
CA GLY A 9 -6.76 -5.09 12.26
C GLY A 9 -5.94 -4.52 11.13
N VAL A 10 -5.56 -3.25 11.20
CA VAL A 10 -4.65 -2.68 10.20
C VAL A 10 -3.30 -2.44 10.85
N GLU A 11 -2.31 -3.14 10.35
CA GLU A 11 -0.94 -3.06 10.82
C GLU A 11 -0.20 -1.99 10.04
N ASP A 12 0.69 -1.24 10.70
CA ASP A 12 1.63 -0.35 10.02
C ASP A 12 2.97 -1.04 9.88
N ILE A 13 3.55 -0.96 8.69
CA ILE A 13 4.93 -1.42 8.46
C ILE A 13 5.73 -0.27 7.85
N SER A 14 7.05 -0.34 7.97
CA SER A 14 7.93 0.65 7.37
C SER A 14 8.09 0.38 5.87
N PRO A 15 8.56 1.37 5.09
CA PRO A 15 8.91 1.12 3.70
C PRO A 15 9.96 0.02 3.53
N GLN A 16 10.96 -0.05 4.42
CA GLN A 16 11.98 -1.10 4.37
C GLN A 16 11.35 -2.48 4.55
N GLN A 17 10.45 -2.62 5.51
CA GLN A 17 9.75 -3.89 5.72
C GLN A 17 8.88 -4.25 4.53
N ALA A 18 8.19 -3.26 3.95
CA ALA A 18 7.36 -3.49 2.77
C ALA A 18 8.21 -3.96 1.59
N HIS A 19 9.36 -3.34 1.38
CA HIS A 19 10.27 -3.73 0.31
C HIS A 19 10.74 -5.18 0.50
N GLU A 20 11.16 -5.51 1.71
CA GLU A 20 11.65 -6.86 2.01
C GLU A 20 10.54 -7.90 1.81
N LEU A 21 9.38 -7.66 2.38
CA LEU A 21 8.28 -8.63 2.31
C LEU A 21 7.74 -8.79 0.89
N ALA A 22 7.64 -7.69 0.14
CA ALA A 22 7.18 -7.75 -1.25
C ALA A 22 8.19 -8.50 -2.11
N GLY A 23 9.47 -8.27 -1.89
CA GLY A 23 10.53 -8.96 -2.63
C GLY A 23 10.54 -10.47 -2.40
N LYS A 24 10.09 -10.90 -1.22
CA LYS A 24 9.97 -12.33 -0.89
C LYS A 24 8.62 -12.94 -1.31
N GLY A 25 7.73 -12.13 -1.85
CA GLY A 25 6.39 -12.59 -2.19
C GLY A 25 5.47 -12.82 -1.00
N GLU A 26 5.84 -12.30 0.17
CA GLU A 26 5.05 -12.51 1.40
C GLU A 26 3.89 -11.52 1.52
N ILE A 27 3.96 -10.40 0.79
CA ILE A 27 2.84 -9.46 0.68
C ILE A 27 2.63 -9.08 -0.77
N LEU A 28 1.39 -8.71 -1.09
CA LEU A 28 1.06 -7.99 -2.31
C LEU A 28 1.16 -6.51 -1.98
N LEU A 29 2.05 -5.78 -2.65
CA LEU A 29 2.23 -4.35 -2.42
C LEU A 29 1.48 -3.57 -3.50
N VAL A 30 0.57 -2.68 -3.08
CA VAL A 30 -0.29 -1.92 -4.00
C VAL A 30 -0.07 -0.43 -3.79
N ASP A 31 0.35 0.26 -4.85
CA ASP A 31 0.46 1.71 -4.84
C ASP A 31 -0.86 2.29 -5.29
N VAL A 32 -1.55 2.98 -4.38
CA VAL A 32 -2.91 3.47 -4.60
C VAL A 32 -2.98 4.93 -5.02
N ARG A 33 -1.83 5.54 -5.34
CA ARG A 33 -1.76 6.93 -5.75
C ARG A 33 -2.33 7.13 -7.17
N THR A 34 -2.11 8.30 -7.72
CA THR A 34 -2.58 8.64 -9.06
C THR A 34 -1.48 8.40 -10.10
N PRO A 35 -1.84 8.26 -11.39
CA PRO A 35 -0.85 8.14 -12.45
C PRO A 35 0.14 9.30 -12.51
N ASN A 36 -0.29 10.52 -12.21
CA ASN A 36 0.61 11.67 -12.16
C ASN A 36 1.69 11.51 -11.09
N GLU A 37 1.31 10.99 -9.93
CA GLU A 37 2.25 10.73 -8.86
C GLU A 37 3.22 9.61 -9.25
N TRP A 38 2.73 8.55 -9.87
CA TRP A 38 3.58 7.46 -10.35
C TRP A 38 4.59 7.93 -11.38
N ALA A 39 4.16 8.83 -12.25
CA ALA A 39 5.05 9.37 -13.29
C ALA A 39 6.19 10.19 -12.68
N LYS A 40 5.92 10.89 -11.58
CA LYS A 40 6.92 11.75 -10.94
C LYS A 40 7.98 10.98 -10.15
N THR A 41 7.58 9.99 -9.40
CA THR A 41 8.48 9.27 -8.49
C THR A 41 8.84 7.88 -8.96
N GLY A 42 8.07 7.33 -9.88
CA GLY A 42 8.07 5.88 -10.14
C GLY A 42 7.22 5.16 -9.10
N LEU A 43 7.15 3.86 -9.27
CA LEU A 43 6.46 2.95 -8.35
C LEU A 43 7.50 2.22 -7.51
N PRO A 44 7.15 1.77 -6.31
CA PRO A 44 8.00 0.78 -5.65
C PRO A 44 8.24 -0.41 -6.59
N GLU A 45 9.46 -0.93 -6.60
CA GLU A 45 9.88 -1.92 -7.60
C GLU A 45 8.92 -3.11 -7.71
N ASP A 46 8.44 -3.61 -6.58
CA ASP A 46 7.58 -4.80 -6.57
C ASP A 46 6.09 -4.47 -6.45
N ALA A 47 5.71 -3.21 -6.61
CA ALA A 47 4.32 -2.80 -6.42
C ALA A 47 3.50 -2.97 -7.69
N VAL A 48 2.21 -3.23 -7.47
CA VAL A 48 1.18 -3.14 -8.48
C VAL A 48 0.54 -1.75 -8.37
N ALA A 49 0.28 -1.11 -9.49
CA ALA A 49 -0.31 0.22 -9.51
C ALA A 49 -1.82 0.11 -9.69
N ILE A 50 -2.57 0.46 -8.66
CA ILE A 50 -4.05 0.51 -8.73
C ILE A 50 -4.50 1.77 -8.02
N SER A 51 -4.88 2.79 -8.78
CA SER A 51 -5.29 4.07 -8.21
C SER A 51 -6.64 3.96 -7.50
N LEU A 52 -6.76 4.63 -6.36
CA LEU A 52 -8.05 4.74 -5.68
C LEU A 52 -9.10 5.47 -6.52
N GLN A 53 -8.66 6.23 -7.51
CA GLN A 53 -9.58 6.94 -8.42
C GLN A 53 -10.09 6.05 -9.55
N ASP A 54 -9.53 4.86 -9.70
CA ASP A 54 -9.95 3.92 -10.74
C ASP A 54 -11.31 3.31 -10.36
N PRO A 55 -12.35 3.46 -11.21
CA PRO A 55 -13.65 2.87 -10.90
C PRO A 55 -13.61 1.35 -10.79
N GLN A 56 -12.58 0.72 -11.34
CA GLN A 56 -12.40 -0.74 -11.28
C GLN A 56 -11.41 -1.15 -10.20
N PHE A 57 -11.19 -0.30 -9.21
CA PHE A 57 -10.20 -0.57 -8.17
C PHE A 57 -10.38 -1.95 -7.54
N LEU A 58 -11.60 -2.26 -7.11
CA LEU A 58 -11.87 -3.54 -6.43
C LEU A 58 -11.65 -4.73 -7.37
N GLN A 59 -12.09 -4.62 -8.61
CA GLN A 59 -11.89 -5.69 -9.59
C GLN A 59 -10.41 -5.95 -9.83
N LYS A 60 -9.63 -4.89 -9.98
CA LYS A 60 -8.19 -5.01 -10.21
C LYS A 60 -7.47 -5.58 -8.99
N LEU A 61 -7.92 -5.19 -7.79
CA LEU A 61 -7.35 -5.74 -6.57
C LEU A 61 -7.65 -7.22 -6.43
N GLU A 62 -8.88 -7.64 -6.74
CA GLU A 62 -9.26 -9.06 -6.75
C GLU A 62 -8.36 -9.86 -7.68
N GLU A 63 -8.14 -9.36 -8.88
CA GLU A 63 -7.29 -10.03 -9.85
C GLU A 63 -5.85 -10.12 -9.36
N ALA A 64 -5.31 -9.03 -8.82
CA ALA A 64 -3.94 -9.00 -8.31
C ALA A 64 -3.74 -9.95 -7.14
N ALA A 65 -4.76 -10.12 -6.30
CA ALA A 65 -4.71 -11.00 -5.14
C ALA A 65 -5.09 -12.45 -5.47
N GLY A 66 -5.51 -12.72 -6.71
CA GLY A 66 -5.94 -14.07 -7.10
C GLY A 66 -7.22 -14.49 -6.41
N GLY A 67 -8.06 -13.54 -6.01
CA GLY A 67 -9.31 -13.83 -5.30
C GLY A 67 -9.14 -14.22 -3.85
N ASP A 68 -7.92 -14.17 -3.32
CA ASP A 68 -7.63 -14.60 -1.94
C ASP A 68 -7.69 -13.40 -0.99
N HIS A 69 -8.78 -13.30 -0.24
CA HIS A 69 -8.99 -12.21 0.72
C HIS A 69 -8.22 -12.40 2.03
N ASP A 70 -7.57 -13.53 2.21
CA ASP A 70 -6.68 -13.76 3.35
C ASP A 70 -5.23 -13.37 3.04
N ARG A 71 -4.94 -13.06 1.78
CA ARG A 71 -3.61 -12.64 1.38
C ARG A 71 -3.23 -11.35 2.08
N LYS A 72 -1.99 -11.24 2.50
CA LYS A 72 -1.48 -10.00 3.08
C LYS A 72 -1.30 -8.98 1.98
N VAL A 73 -2.05 -7.89 2.06
CA VAL A 73 -2.00 -6.80 1.07
C VAL A 73 -1.60 -5.51 1.77
N ALA A 74 -0.49 -4.94 1.34
CA ALA A 74 0.01 -3.68 1.87
C ALA A 74 -0.26 -2.57 0.87
N PHE A 75 -0.81 -1.47 1.36
CA PHE A 75 -1.14 -0.30 0.55
C PHE A 75 -0.17 0.82 0.84
N ILE A 76 0.31 1.49 -0.21
CA ILE A 76 1.22 2.62 -0.10
C ILE A 76 0.66 3.82 -0.87
N CYS A 77 0.74 5.00 -0.25
CA CYS A 77 0.38 6.26 -0.91
C CYS A 77 1.53 7.26 -0.73
N ALA A 78 1.28 8.55 -0.78
CA ALA A 78 2.35 9.53 -0.63
C ALA A 78 2.89 9.60 0.81
N SER A 79 2.02 9.70 1.80
CA SER A 79 2.43 9.92 3.19
C SER A 79 1.81 8.96 4.20
N GLY A 80 0.94 8.06 3.77
CA GLY A 80 0.32 7.05 4.62
C GLY A 80 -1.16 7.26 4.91
N GLY A 81 -1.74 8.41 4.55
CA GLY A 81 -3.14 8.73 4.87
C GLY A 81 -4.16 7.98 4.02
N ARG A 82 -4.05 8.11 2.71
CA ARG A 82 -4.98 7.44 1.78
C ARG A 82 -4.89 5.92 1.90
N SER A 83 -3.67 5.41 2.04
CA SER A 83 -3.44 3.96 2.15
C SER A 83 -4.02 3.40 3.44
N MET A 84 -3.92 4.14 4.55
CA MET A 84 -4.54 3.71 5.81
C MET A 84 -6.06 3.64 5.65
N GLN A 85 -6.67 4.64 5.03
CA GLN A 85 -8.12 4.67 4.85
C GLN A 85 -8.62 3.49 4.01
N VAL A 86 -7.92 3.17 2.91
CA VAL A 86 -8.35 2.05 2.08
C VAL A 86 -8.14 0.71 2.80
N ALA A 87 -7.05 0.58 3.55
CA ALA A 87 -6.79 -0.64 4.32
C ALA A 87 -7.89 -0.87 5.35
N GLN A 88 -8.32 0.18 6.04
CA GLN A 88 -9.42 0.08 7.01
C GLN A 88 -10.73 -0.28 6.34
N ALA A 89 -11.05 0.37 5.23
CA ALA A 89 -12.31 0.11 4.52
C ALA A 89 -12.37 -1.32 4.01
N LEU A 90 -11.29 -1.81 3.41
CA LEU A 90 -11.26 -3.16 2.86
C LEU A 90 -11.33 -4.22 3.95
N LYS A 91 -10.76 -3.95 5.10
CA LYS A 91 -10.88 -4.86 6.24
C LYS A 91 -12.35 -5.10 6.60
N GLN A 92 -13.16 -4.05 6.54
CA GLN A 92 -14.59 -4.17 6.81
C GLN A 92 -15.34 -4.93 5.72
N TYR A 93 -14.76 -5.00 4.52
CA TYR A 93 -15.36 -5.74 3.40
C TYR A 93 -14.84 -7.16 3.26
N GLY A 94 -14.14 -7.65 4.28
CA GLY A 94 -13.72 -9.03 4.29
C GLY A 94 -12.30 -9.31 3.81
N TRP A 95 -11.52 -8.27 3.58
CA TRP A 95 -10.09 -8.44 3.32
C TRP A 95 -9.38 -8.55 4.68
N ASN A 96 -8.91 -9.74 5.02
CA ASN A 96 -8.57 -10.07 6.39
C ASN A 96 -7.18 -9.60 6.84
N ASN A 97 -6.28 -9.33 5.90
CA ASN A 97 -4.90 -9.01 6.24
C ASN A 97 -4.41 -7.76 5.49
N THR A 98 -5.10 -6.64 5.71
CA THR A 98 -4.70 -5.36 5.13
C THR A 98 -3.64 -4.67 5.99
N ILE A 99 -2.67 -4.03 5.33
CA ILE A 99 -1.51 -3.43 5.95
C ILE A 99 -1.31 -2.04 5.36
N ASN A 100 -0.87 -1.09 6.17
CA ASN A 100 -0.51 0.24 5.71
C ASN A 100 1.01 0.41 5.71
N VAL A 101 1.56 0.99 4.64
CA VAL A 101 2.98 1.36 4.63
C VAL A 101 3.11 2.77 5.18
N ALA A 102 3.54 2.87 6.41
CA ALA A 102 3.70 4.15 7.09
C ALA A 102 4.81 4.97 6.41
N GLY A 103 4.61 6.26 6.28
CA GLY A 103 5.53 7.14 5.57
C GLY A 103 5.37 7.15 4.07
N GLY A 104 4.78 6.14 3.49
CA GLY A 104 4.49 6.10 2.05
C GLY A 104 5.70 6.32 1.15
N MET A 105 5.47 6.97 0.02
CA MET A 105 6.52 7.24 -0.96
C MET A 105 7.38 8.45 -0.62
N THR A 106 6.77 9.51 -0.09
CA THR A 106 7.46 10.79 0.09
C THR A 106 7.61 11.19 1.55
N GLY A 107 7.16 10.35 2.46
CA GLY A 107 7.36 10.59 3.88
C GLY A 107 6.25 11.37 4.55
N SER A 108 6.27 11.35 5.87
CA SER A 108 5.40 12.13 6.73
C SER A 108 6.27 12.90 7.72
N MET A 109 5.64 13.65 8.61
CA MET A 109 6.38 14.35 9.66
C MET A 109 7.09 13.41 10.62
N ARG A 110 6.64 12.17 10.69
CA ARG A 110 7.15 11.19 11.66
C ARG A 110 8.05 10.14 11.04
N GLN A 111 8.03 10.00 9.73
CA GLN A 111 8.69 8.86 9.12
C GLN A 111 9.14 9.19 7.70
N GLN A 112 10.32 8.71 7.33
CA GLN A 112 10.81 8.82 5.97
C GLN A 112 10.05 7.89 5.06
N GLY A 113 9.88 8.31 3.80
CA GLY A 113 9.21 7.51 2.80
C GLY A 113 10.18 6.69 1.96
N TRP A 114 9.59 5.93 1.06
CA TRP A 114 10.30 5.01 0.16
C TRP A 114 11.44 5.70 -0.59
N VAL A 115 11.13 6.87 -1.19
CA VAL A 115 12.11 7.61 -2.00
C VAL A 115 13.23 8.17 -1.15
N GLN A 116 12.90 8.72 0.01
CA GLN A 116 13.89 9.30 0.91
C GLN A 116 14.87 8.26 1.45
N LEU A 117 14.40 7.03 1.59
CA LEU A 117 15.22 5.92 2.07
C LEU A 117 16.03 5.28 0.95
N GLY A 118 15.88 5.75 -0.29
CA GLY A 118 16.63 5.21 -1.42
C GLY A 118 16.23 3.81 -1.83
N LEU A 119 15.02 3.39 -1.51
CA LEU A 119 14.54 2.06 -1.89
C LEU A 119 14.23 2.01 -3.39
N PRO A 120 14.35 0.83 -4.01
CA PRO A 120 14.27 0.76 -5.48
C PRO A 120 12.88 1.06 -6.02
N THR A 121 12.87 1.78 -7.13
CA THR A 121 11.65 2.13 -7.86
C THR A 121 11.76 1.67 -9.30
N LYS A 122 10.62 1.56 -9.96
CA LYS A 122 10.54 1.31 -11.40
C LYS A 122 9.72 2.42 -12.05
N PRO A 123 10.05 2.80 -13.30
CA PRO A 123 9.30 3.86 -13.96
C PRO A 123 7.87 3.41 -14.26
N PHE A 124 6.96 4.38 -14.22
CA PHE A 124 5.59 4.15 -14.66
C PHE A 124 5.48 4.55 -16.12
N ARG A 125 4.97 3.65 -16.93
CA ARG A 125 4.87 3.84 -18.38
C ARG A 125 3.41 3.76 -18.81
N GLY A 126 2.60 4.47 -18.13
CA GLY A 126 1.20 4.44 -18.44
C GLY A 126 0.79 5.36 -19.49
#